data_f95e608ebc5ebc3109b929ed95b6118c
#
_entry.id   f95e608ebc5ebc3109b929ed95b6118c
#
_cell.length_a   1.000
_cell.length_b   1.000
_cell.length_c   1.000
_cell.angle_alpha   90.00
_cell.angle_beta   90.00
_cell.angle_gamma   90.00
#
_symmetry.space_group_name_H-M   'P 1'
#
loop_
_entity.id
_entity.type
_entity.pdbx_description
1 polymer ?
#
loop_
_entity_poly.entity_id
_entity_poly.type
_entity_poly.pdbx_seq_one_letter_code
_entity_poly.pdbx_strand_id
1 'polypeptide(L)'
;AIKVLSAEDEVGAIGYGSKGEHWIFELTPAKDYDLVIPKINGAEIGDMPEFTSTMEMGLKGLLKSDAASRHMIIISDGDPPMPPPATLQKFRDSQTSISTVAVFPHGPRDAQILNAIASQTGGRFYFPSDPAELPSIFIKEAKTLRRSQIQKRTFTPRLLNDDPILRDISSVPPLHGYVLTSEKEDARATVLLSAPPKEGDLVADDSDVDPVLAVWRYGLGATAAFTSDLTDDWGKDWVKWEQFQQLVTQMTTKVS
;
A
#
# COMPACT_ATOMS: atom_id res chain seq x y z
N ALA A 1 -15.06 -2.06 1.37
CA ALA A 1 -13.92 -1.69 2.22
C ALA A 1 -14.09 -2.19 3.67
N ILE A 2 -15.04 -1.68 4.45
CA ILE A 2 -15.17 -1.96 5.90
C ILE A 2 -15.23 -3.46 6.22
N LYS A 3 -15.89 -4.27 5.42
CA LYS A 3 -16.03 -5.73 5.61
C LYS A 3 -14.70 -6.52 5.56
N VAL A 4 -13.62 -5.92 5.04
CA VAL A 4 -12.31 -6.57 4.98
C VAL A 4 -11.41 -6.22 6.18
N LEU A 5 -11.87 -5.30 7.02
CA LEU A 5 -11.20 -4.94 8.26
C LEU A 5 -11.45 -5.99 9.36
N SER A 6 -10.58 -6.06 10.36
CA SER A 6 -10.83 -6.92 11.52
C SER A 6 -11.88 -6.29 12.42
N ALA A 7 -12.48 -7.11 13.29
CA ALA A 7 -13.48 -6.62 14.23
C ALA A 7 -12.96 -5.53 15.17
N GLU A 8 -11.64 -5.52 15.42
CA GLU A 8 -10.96 -4.59 16.33
C GLU A 8 -10.43 -3.33 15.60
N ASP A 9 -10.41 -3.32 14.26
CA ASP A 9 -10.04 -2.14 13.50
C ASP A 9 -11.14 -1.08 13.65
N GLU A 10 -10.75 0.19 13.72
CA GLU A 10 -11.68 1.31 13.74
C GLU A 10 -11.68 2.00 12.37
N VAL A 11 -12.85 2.41 11.94
CA VAL A 11 -13.04 3.15 10.69
C VAL A 11 -13.97 4.33 10.92
N GLY A 12 -13.68 5.43 10.26
CA GLY A 12 -14.53 6.61 10.21
C GLY A 12 -14.59 7.16 8.78
N ALA A 13 -15.57 7.96 8.48
CA ALA A 13 -15.66 8.64 7.21
C ALA A 13 -15.99 10.12 7.39
N ILE A 14 -15.29 10.96 6.62
CA ILE A 14 -15.50 12.38 6.55
C ILE A 14 -15.94 12.72 5.14
N GLY A 15 -16.93 13.57 5.01
CA GLY A 15 -17.36 14.12 3.74
C GLY A 15 -17.37 15.64 3.78
N TYR A 16 -17.49 16.23 2.62
CA TYR A 16 -17.74 17.67 2.45
C TYR A 16 -19.12 17.84 1.83
N GLY A 17 -19.94 18.65 2.45
CA GLY A 17 -21.32 18.90 2.01
C GLY A 17 -21.70 20.37 2.09
N SER A 18 -22.98 20.68 2.01
CA SER A 18 -23.52 22.06 2.03
C SER A 18 -23.15 22.88 3.28
N LYS A 19 -22.78 22.21 4.36
CA LYS A 19 -22.35 22.80 5.64
C LYS A 19 -20.84 22.76 5.88
N GLY A 20 -20.05 22.39 4.88
CA GLY A 20 -18.62 22.19 4.98
C GLY A 20 -18.26 20.75 5.34
N GLU A 21 -17.01 20.58 5.84
CA GLU A 21 -16.51 19.29 6.28
C GLU A 21 -17.29 18.77 7.51
N HIS A 22 -17.60 17.50 7.51
CA HIS A 22 -18.30 16.85 8.62
C HIS A 22 -18.01 15.36 8.66
N TRP A 23 -18.12 14.78 9.85
CA TRP A 23 -18.11 13.34 10.00
C TRP A 23 -19.43 12.75 9.47
N ILE A 24 -19.34 11.90 8.45
CA ILE A 24 -20.44 11.01 8.06
C ILE A 24 -20.69 10.03 9.21
N PHE A 25 -19.60 9.48 9.74
CA PHE A 25 -19.58 8.75 11.02
C PHE A 25 -18.16 8.81 11.61
N GLU A 26 -18.07 8.98 12.92
CA GLU A 26 -16.81 9.00 13.66
C GLU A 26 -16.18 7.60 13.70
N LEU A 27 -14.93 7.51 14.18
CA LEU A 27 -14.25 6.22 14.35
C LEU A 27 -15.14 5.24 15.11
N THR A 28 -15.44 4.13 14.48
CA THR A 28 -16.37 3.10 14.94
C THR A 28 -15.72 1.74 14.66
N PRO A 29 -15.80 0.76 15.58
CA PRO A 29 -15.29 -0.58 15.34
C PRO A 29 -15.86 -1.19 14.06
N ALA A 30 -15.02 -1.81 13.25
CA ALA A 30 -15.41 -2.35 11.94
C ALA A 30 -16.49 -3.45 12.04
N LYS A 31 -16.59 -4.14 13.17
CA LYS A 31 -17.68 -5.09 13.45
C LYS A 31 -19.08 -4.46 13.43
N ASP A 32 -19.15 -3.16 13.69
CA ASP A 32 -20.41 -2.41 13.77
C ASP A 32 -20.79 -1.76 12.43
N TYR A 33 -20.24 -2.28 11.31
CA TYR A 33 -20.40 -1.69 9.97
C TYR A 33 -21.85 -1.54 9.53
N ASP A 34 -22.75 -2.40 9.97
CA ASP A 34 -24.19 -2.31 9.65
C ASP A 34 -24.84 -1.02 10.18
N LEU A 35 -24.29 -0.47 11.27
CA LEU A 35 -24.75 0.79 11.85
C LEU A 35 -24.33 2.02 11.05
N VAL A 36 -23.26 1.92 10.26
CA VAL A 36 -22.71 3.04 9.49
C VAL A 36 -23.18 3.06 8.04
N ILE A 37 -23.66 1.94 7.50
CA ILE A 37 -24.18 1.88 6.12
C ILE A 37 -25.29 2.91 5.84
N PRO A 38 -26.31 3.08 6.67
CA PRO A 38 -27.34 4.10 6.45
C PRO A 38 -26.77 5.51 6.43
N LYS A 39 -25.73 5.79 7.24
CA LYS A 39 -25.07 7.10 7.28
C LYS A 39 -24.28 7.36 6.01
N ILE A 40 -23.59 6.35 5.47
CA ILE A 40 -22.87 6.45 4.20
C ILE A 40 -23.85 6.70 3.05
N ASN A 41 -24.95 5.95 3.00
CA ASN A 41 -25.95 6.08 1.93
C ASN A 41 -26.72 7.40 1.97
N GLY A 42 -26.78 8.05 3.13
CA GLY A 42 -27.39 9.37 3.31
C GLY A 42 -26.40 10.54 3.30
N ALA A 43 -25.11 10.27 3.02
CA ALA A 43 -24.09 11.33 3.04
C ALA A 43 -24.30 12.33 1.91
N GLU A 44 -24.26 13.62 2.24
CA GLU A 44 -24.16 14.68 1.26
C GLU A 44 -22.72 14.75 0.73
N ILE A 45 -22.58 14.84 -0.58
CA ILE A 45 -21.30 15.03 -1.25
C ILE A 45 -21.36 16.39 -1.95
N GLY A 46 -20.38 17.23 -1.67
CA GLY A 46 -20.22 18.55 -2.25
C GLY A 46 -18.80 18.77 -2.74
N ASP A 47 -18.61 19.88 -3.39
CA ASP A 47 -17.33 20.31 -3.94
C ASP A 47 -16.44 20.88 -2.82
N MET A 48 -15.30 20.23 -2.56
CA MET A 48 -14.40 20.58 -1.46
C MET A 48 -13.35 21.59 -1.92
N PRO A 49 -13.29 22.80 -1.33
CA PRO A 49 -12.40 23.86 -1.79
C PRO A 49 -10.93 23.64 -1.40
N GLU A 50 -10.67 22.87 -0.34
CA GLU A 50 -9.32 22.58 0.15
C GLU A 50 -9.27 21.27 0.93
N PHE A 51 -8.09 20.63 0.95
CA PHE A 51 -7.88 19.40 1.72
C PHE A 51 -7.60 19.65 3.21
N THR A 52 -7.09 20.83 3.57
CA THR A 52 -6.44 21.09 4.87
C THR A 52 -7.37 20.84 6.04
N SER A 53 -8.56 21.46 6.03
CA SER A 53 -9.51 21.36 7.14
C SER A 53 -10.03 19.93 7.34
N THR A 54 -10.36 19.25 6.24
CA THR A 54 -10.83 17.85 6.25
C THR A 54 -9.73 16.89 6.73
N MET A 55 -8.50 17.10 6.26
CA MET A 55 -7.34 16.32 6.70
C MET A 55 -7.07 16.50 8.20
N GLU A 56 -7.10 17.74 8.70
CA GLU A 56 -6.87 18.03 10.12
C GLU A 56 -8.00 17.48 11.02
N MET A 57 -9.25 17.52 10.54
CA MET A 57 -10.37 16.87 11.22
C MET A 57 -10.14 15.35 11.34
N GLY A 58 -9.75 14.71 10.26
CA GLY A 58 -9.46 13.28 10.25
C GLY A 58 -8.27 12.90 11.13
N LEU A 59 -7.17 13.67 11.05
CA LEU A 59 -5.99 13.45 11.91
C LEU A 59 -6.37 13.57 13.40
N LYS A 60 -7.15 14.58 13.77
CA LYS A 60 -7.63 14.75 15.14
C LYS A 60 -8.49 13.57 15.61
N GLY A 61 -9.27 12.97 14.71
CA GLY A 61 -10.02 11.74 15.00
C GLY A 61 -9.07 10.55 15.23
N LEU A 62 -8.16 10.32 14.30
CA LEU A 62 -7.19 9.21 14.35
C LEU A 62 -6.30 9.26 15.59
N LEU A 63 -5.93 10.46 16.05
CA LEU A 63 -5.09 10.63 17.26
C LEU A 63 -5.81 10.33 18.56
N LYS A 64 -7.13 10.16 18.56
CA LYS A 64 -7.90 9.71 19.73
C LYS A 64 -7.91 8.19 19.88
N SER A 65 -7.57 7.47 18.82
CA SER A 65 -7.52 6.00 18.81
C SER A 65 -6.18 5.51 19.36
N ASP A 66 -6.22 4.43 20.13
CA ASP A 66 -5.04 3.71 20.63
C ASP A 66 -4.49 2.71 19.60
N ALA A 67 -4.97 2.73 18.37
CA ALA A 67 -4.52 1.83 17.31
C ALA A 67 -3.01 1.97 17.04
N ALA A 68 -2.34 0.84 16.85
CA ALA A 68 -0.91 0.78 16.56
C ALA A 68 -0.54 1.41 15.21
N SER A 69 -1.45 1.38 14.24
CA SER A 69 -1.29 2.00 12.93
C SER A 69 -2.44 2.95 12.66
N ARG A 70 -2.12 4.15 12.18
CA ARG A 70 -3.10 5.17 11.80
C ARG A 70 -2.93 5.49 10.33
N HIS A 71 -4.05 5.48 9.61
CA HIS A 71 -4.03 5.66 8.17
C HIS A 71 -5.25 6.42 7.69
N MET A 72 -5.06 7.26 6.68
CA MET A 72 -6.13 8.00 6.01
C MET A 72 -6.12 7.65 4.53
N ILE A 73 -7.30 7.51 3.94
CA ILE A 73 -7.47 7.36 2.51
C ILE A 73 -8.27 8.57 2.01
N ILE A 74 -7.69 9.34 1.10
CA ILE A 74 -8.38 10.44 0.42
C ILE A 74 -8.84 9.94 -0.95
N ILE A 75 -10.13 10.09 -1.22
CA ILE A 75 -10.72 9.78 -2.54
C ILE A 75 -11.19 11.11 -3.11
N SER A 76 -10.63 11.54 -4.21
CA SER A 76 -10.91 12.84 -4.82
C SER A 76 -10.57 12.85 -6.30
N ASP A 77 -11.15 13.76 -7.04
CA ASP A 77 -10.74 14.14 -8.40
C ASP A 77 -9.49 15.03 -8.42
N GLY A 78 -9.06 15.55 -7.26
CA GLY A 78 -7.83 16.31 -7.09
C GLY A 78 -7.94 17.82 -7.31
N ASP A 79 -9.13 18.33 -7.53
CA ASP A 79 -9.38 19.79 -7.72
C ASP A 79 -8.80 20.69 -6.62
N PRO A 80 -8.88 20.32 -5.32
CA PRO A 80 -8.34 21.18 -4.28
C PRO A 80 -6.83 21.37 -4.39
N PRO A 81 -6.31 22.56 -4.03
CA PRO A 81 -4.88 22.84 -4.08
C PRO A 81 -4.09 21.99 -3.08
N MET A 82 -2.78 21.88 -3.34
CA MET A 82 -1.84 21.17 -2.45
C MET A 82 -1.93 21.72 -1.02
N PRO A 83 -2.10 20.88 0.00
CA PRO A 83 -2.09 21.29 1.39
C PRO A 83 -0.77 21.97 1.79
N PRO A 84 -0.77 22.90 2.76
CA PRO A 84 0.44 23.50 3.27
C PRO A 84 1.44 22.43 3.77
N PRO A 85 2.75 22.63 3.60
CA PRO A 85 3.77 21.69 4.10
C PRO A 85 3.64 21.39 5.61
N ALA A 86 3.19 22.38 6.39
CA ALA A 86 2.96 22.22 7.82
C ALA A 86 1.86 21.19 8.13
N THR A 87 0.81 21.11 7.30
CA THR A 87 -0.24 20.10 7.46
C THR A 87 0.31 18.70 7.21
N LEU A 88 1.05 18.50 6.12
CA LEU A 88 1.68 17.20 5.81
C LEU A 88 2.72 16.80 6.89
N GLN A 89 3.41 17.80 7.47
CA GLN A 89 4.36 17.54 8.56
C GLN A 89 3.66 16.96 9.80
N LYS A 90 2.46 17.45 10.16
CA LYS A 90 1.66 16.90 11.29
C LYS A 90 1.38 15.40 11.11
N PHE A 91 1.10 14.97 9.88
CA PHE A 91 0.88 13.55 9.58
C PHE A 91 2.16 12.72 9.75
N ARG A 92 3.30 13.22 9.25
CA ARG A 92 4.61 12.56 9.45
C ARG A 92 4.98 12.45 10.92
N ASP A 93 4.86 13.54 11.67
CA ASP A 93 5.22 13.61 13.09
C ASP A 93 4.36 12.66 13.95
N SER A 94 3.11 12.47 13.55
CA SER A 94 2.18 11.54 14.21
C SER A 94 2.25 10.10 13.67
N GLN A 95 3.17 9.82 12.74
CA GLN A 95 3.28 8.52 12.07
C GLN A 95 1.94 8.06 11.44
N THR A 96 1.19 9.01 10.90
CA THR A 96 -0.07 8.76 10.21
C THR A 96 0.16 8.87 8.71
N SER A 97 0.01 7.79 7.97
CA SER A 97 0.19 7.79 6.51
C SER A 97 -1.13 8.15 5.80
N ILE A 98 -1.00 8.74 4.60
CA ILE A 98 -2.16 9.06 3.76
C ILE A 98 -1.99 8.39 2.40
N SER A 99 -2.89 7.49 2.05
CA SER A 99 -3.04 7.03 0.67
C SER A 99 -4.09 7.86 -0.06
N THR A 100 -3.91 8.06 -1.34
CA THR A 100 -4.82 8.86 -2.16
C THR A 100 -5.29 8.08 -3.38
N VAL A 101 -6.55 8.26 -3.74
CA VAL A 101 -7.19 7.63 -4.89
C VAL A 101 -7.74 8.73 -5.78
N ALA A 102 -7.17 8.87 -6.98
CA ALA A 102 -7.64 9.81 -7.99
C ALA A 102 -8.83 9.19 -8.75
N VAL A 103 -10.01 9.79 -8.63
CA VAL A 103 -11.23 9.34 -9.31
C VAL A 103 -11.68 10.42 -10.28
N PHE A 104 -11.55 10.17 -11.58
CA PHE A 104 -11.89 11.12 -12.65
C PHE A 104 -11.24 12.51 -12.52
N PRO A 105 -9.91 12.61 -12.33
CA PRO A 105 -9.25 13.91 -12.24
C PRO A 105 -9.44 14.70 -13.53
N HIS A 106 -9.65 16.01 -13.41
CA HIS A 106 -9.87 16.90 -14.55
C HIS A 106 -8.61 17.15 -15.36
N GLY A 107 -7.43 16.91 -14.77
CA GLY A 107 -6.16 17.07 -15.46
C GLY A 107 -4.95 16.43 -14.77
N PRO A 108 -3.79 16.42 -15.43
CA PRO A 108 -2.58 15.83 -14.88
C PRO A 108 -2.12 16.46 -13.56
N ARG A 109 -2.44 17.74 -13.32
CA ARG A 109 -2.08 18.46 -12.11
C ARG A 109 -2.77 17.88 -10.88
N ASP A 110 -4.03 17.49 -11.02
CA ASP A 110 -4.86 16.98 -9.92
C ASP A 110 -4.33 15.64 -9.42
N ALA A 111 -4.00 14.75 -10.35
CA ALA A 111 -3.32 13.50 -10.04
C ALA A 111 -1.94 13.72 -9.40
N GLN A 112 -1.18 14.75 -9.85
CA GLN A 112 0.11 15.08 -9.26
C GLN A 112 -0.01 15.57 -7.82
N ILE A 113 -1.04 16.36 -7.48
CA ILE A 113 -1.30 16.82 -6.11
C ILE A 113 -1.59 15.62 -5.21
N LEU A 114 -2.48 14.72 -5.62
CA LEU A 114 -2.81 13.53 -4.85
C LEU A 114 -1.58 12.61 -4.67
N ASN A 115 -0.80 12.39 -5.72
CA ASN A 115 0.43 11.62 -5.62
C ASN A 115 1.45 12.28 -4.67
N ALA A 116 1.58 13.61 -4.71
CA ALA A 116 2.48 14.33 -3.81
C ALA A 116 2.05 14.23 -2.34
N ILE A 117 0.74 14.28 -2.03
CA ILE A 117 0.23 14.07 -0.67
C ILE A 117 0.61 12.67 -0.17
N ALA A 118 0.31 11.63 -0.95
CA ALA A 118 0.62 10.26 -0.59
C ALA A 118 2.12 10.04 -0.37
N SER A 119 2.95 10.44 -1.33
CA SER A 119 4.41 10.27 -1.28
C SER A 119 5.04 10.97 -0.09
N GLN A 120 4.58 12.18 0.25
CA GLN A 120 5.13 12.96 1.36
C GLN A 120 4.69 12.47 2.75
N THR A 121 3.66 11.64 2.84
CA THR A 121 3.14 11.12 4.11
C THR A 121 3.37 9.61 4.28
N GLY A 122 4.08 8.98 3.33
CA GLY A 122 4.41 7.56 3.40
C GLY A 122 3.25 6.61 3.05
N GLY A 123 2.23 7.11 2.36
CA GLY A 123 1.16 6.31 1.79
C GLY A 123 1.35 6.02 0.31
N ARG A 124 0.30 5.56 -0.36
CA ARG A 124 0.29 5.17 -1.77
C ARG A 124 -0.68 6.02 -2.57
N PHE A 125 -0.34 6.23 -3.83
CA PHE A 125 -1.21 6.88 -4.80
C PHE A 125 -1.83 5.82 -5.72
N TYR A 126 -3.13 5.90 -5.93
CA TYR A 126 -3.88 5.05 -6.84
C TYR A 126 -4.60 5.89 -7.88
N PHE A 127 -4.55 5.41 -9.12
CA PHE A 127 -5.28 6.02 -10.23
C PHE A 127 -6.05 4.93 -10.99
N PRO A 128 -7.18 4.44 -10.42
CA PRO A 128 -7.97 3.42 -11.06
C PRO A 128 -8.56 3.91 -12.39
N SER A 129 -8.51 3.06 -13.40
CA SER A 129 -9.16 3.32 -14.69
C SER A 129 -10.68 3.15 -14.61
N ASP A 130 -11.15 2.33 -13.67
CA ASP A 130 -12.55 2.03 -13.41
C ASP A 130 -12.84 2.14 -11.91
N PRO A 131 -13.90 2.85 -11.48
CA PRO A 131 -14.34 2.84 -10.08
C PRO A 131 -14.62 1.45 -9.50
N ALA A 132 -14.87 0.44 -10.33
CA ALA A 132 -14.99 -0.94 -9.90
C ALA A 132 -13.70 -1.51 -9.27
N GLU A 133 -12.55 -0.87 -9.47
CA GLU A 133 -11.28 -1.23 -8.83
C GLU A 133 -11.18 -0.76 -7.37
N LEU A 134 -12.02 0.18 -6.92
CA LEU A 134 -11.99 0.72 -5.55
C LEU A 134 -12.03 -0.37 -4.46
N PRO A 135 -12.87 -1.42 -4.55
CA PRO A 135 -12.85 -2.48 -3.54
C PRO A 135 -11.48 -3.16 -3.41
N SER A 136 -10.78 -3.42 -4.52
CA SER A 136 -9.46 -4.05 -4.49
C SER A 136 -8.40 -3.13 -3.89
N ILE A 137 -8.45 -1.83 -4.18
CA ILE A 137 -7.58 -0.81 -3.57
C ILE A 137 -7.76 -0.81 -2.04
N PHE A 138 -9.00 -0.81 -1.56
CA PHE A 138 -9.25 -0.87 -0.11
C PHE A 138 -8.79 -2.17 0.54
N ILE A 139 -8.87 -3.30 -0.16
CA ILE A 139 -8.32 -4.57 0.33
C ILE A 139 -6.79 -4.47 0.43
N LYS A 140 -6.12 -3.93 -0.58
CA LYS A 140 -4.66 -3.71 -0.57
C LYS A 140 -4.23 -2.82 0.59
N GLU A 141 -4.93 -1.71 0.84
CA GLU A 141 -4.67 -0.82 1.97
C GLU A 141 -4.87 -1.53 3.33
N ALA A 142 -6.02 -2.16 3.53
CA ALA A 142 -6.32 -2.89 4.77
C ALA A 142 -5.29 -4.00 5.05
N LYS A 143 -4.88 -4.74 4.02
CA LYS A 143 -3.87 -5.80 4.11
C LYS A 143 -2.52 -5.24 4.57
N THR A 144 -2.08 -4.12 4.01
CA THR A 144 -0.81 -3.48 4.38
C THR A 144 -0.81 -2.98 5.83
N LEU A 145 -1.92 -2.41 6.28
CA LEU A 145 -2.04 -1.89 7.64
C LEU A 145 -2.08 -2.99 8.70
N ARG A 146 -2.70 -4.12 8.39
CA ARG A 146 -2.91 -5.24 9.33
C ARG A 146 -1.69 -6.15 9.47
N ARG A 147 -0.85 -6.23 8.44
CA ARG A 147 0.29 -7.15 8.44
C ARG A 147 1.49 -6.49 9.08
N SER A 148 2.15 -7.22 9.99
CA SER A 148 3.47 -6.82 10.47
C SER A 148 4.40 -6.64 9.26
N GLN A 149 5.21 -5.59 9.26
CA GLN A 149 6.21 -5.39 8.20
C GLN A 149 7.17 -6.58 8.08
N ILE A 150 7.44 -7.25 9.17
CA ILE A 150 8.27 -8.46 9.20
C ILE A 150 7.35 -9.68 9.23
N GLN A 151 7.39 -10.48 8.18
CA GLN A 151 6.66 -11.73 8.04
C GLN A 151 7.58 -12.90 8.36
N LYS A 152 7.45 -13.46 9.56
CA LYS A 152 8.20 -14.67 9.98
C LYS A 152 7.37 -15.90 9.67
N ARG A 153 7.60 -16.49 8.50
CA ARG A 153 6.99 -17.77 8.08
C ARG A 153 7.86 -18.47 7.06
N THR A 154 7.80 -19.78 7.03
CA THR A 154 8.45 -20.59 5.99
C THR A 154 7.54 -20.66 4.76
N PHE A 155 8.09 -20.38 3.59
CA PHE A 155 7.40 -20.46 2.30
C PHE A 155 8.40 -20.64 1.18
N THR A 156 7.97 -21.23 0.08
CA THR A 156 8.76 -21.27 -1.17
C THR A 156 8.30 -20.15 -2.07
N PRO A 157 9.19 -19.21 -2.46
CA PRO A 157 8.84 -18.14 -3.39
C PRO A 157 8.36 -18.71 -4.74
N ARG A 158 7.38 -18.03 -5.34
CA ARG A 158 6.89 -18.31 -6.68
C ARG A 158 7.68 -17.51 -7.69
N LEU A 159 8.10 -18.15 -8.79
CA LEU A 159 8.66 -17.44 -9.94
C LEU A 159 7.49 -16.85 -10.73
N LEU A 160 7.53 -15.54 -10.98
CA LEU A 160 6.46 -14.83 -11.69
C LEU A 160 6.86 -14.43 -13.11
N ASN A 161 8.09 -13.97 -13.29
CA ASN A 161 8.57 -13.45 -14.56
C ASN A 161 9.97 -13.95 -14.89
N ASP A 162 10.22 -14.14 -16.16
CA ASP A 162 11.54 -14.48 -16.67
C ASP A 162 12.45 -13.24 -16.69
N ASP A 163 13.66 -13.39 -16.18
CA ASP A 163 14.70 -12.36 -16.22
C ASP A 163 16.08 -13.03 -16.27
N PRO A 164 17.11 -12.41 -16.84
CA PRO A 164 18.48 -12.91 -16.82
C PRO A 164 19.01 -13.29 -15.42
N ILE A 165 18.50 -12.67 -14.35
CA ILE A 165 18.82 -13.04 -12.97
C ILE A 165 18.40 -14.47 -12.63
N LEU A 166 17.31 -14.95 -13.23
CA LEU A 166 16.77 -16.30 -12.99
C LEU A 166 17.14 -17.30 -14.11
N ARG A 167 18.11 -16.96 -14.98
CA ARG A 167 18.54 -17.87 -16.06
C ARG A 167 19.03 -19.20 -15.48
N ASP A 168 18.50 -20.30 -16.01
CA ASP A 168 18.78 -21.67 -15.58
C ASP A 168 18.38 -21.99 -14.13
N ILE A 169 17.50 -21.16 -13.53
CA ILE A 169 16.92 -21.35 -12.22
C ILE A 169 15.42 -21.60 -12.38
N SER A 170 15.01 -22.84 -12.24
CA SER A 170 13.60 -23.27 -12.38
C SER A 170 12.84 -23.35 -11.04
N SER A 171 13.56 -23.37 -9.93
CA SER A 171 12.99 -23.38 -8.59
C SER A 171 13.98 -22.79 -7.60
N VAL A 172 13.46 -22.26 -6.50
CA VAL A 172 14.26 -21.68 -5.41
C VAL A 172 13.93 -22.37 -4.09
N PRO A 173 14.87 -22.42 -3.14
CA PRO A 173 14.61 -22.98 -1.82
C PRO A 173 13.60 -22.15 -1.02
N PRO A 174 13.07 -22.71 0.09
CA PRO A 174 12.22 -21.94 0.99
C PRO A 174 12.98 -20.78 1.66
N LEU A 175 12.24 -19.74 2.01
CA LEU A 175 12.63 -18.65 2.90
C LEU A 175 11.87 -18.76 4.22
N HIS A 176 12.46 -18.24 5.31
CA HIS A 176 11.87 -18.29 6.65
C HIS A 176 11.36 -16.94 7.15
N GLY A 177 11.44 -15.94 6.31
CA GLY A 177 10.92 -14.60 6.59
C GLY A 177 11.16 -13.65 5.42
N TYR A 178 10.44 -12.55 5.43
CA TYR A 178 10.61 -11.44 4.49
C TYR A 178 10.03 -10.14 5.07
N VAL A 179 10.47 -9.01 4.53
CA VAL A 179 9.89 -7.70 4.82
C VAL A 179 8.76 -7.44 3.83
N LEU A 180 7.57 -7.18 4.37
CA LEU A 180 6.41 -6.85 3.57
C LEU A 180 6.65 -5.54 2.81
N THR A 181 6.51 -5.59 1.53
CA THR A 181 6.58 -4.44 0.63
C THR A 181 5.42 -4.48 -0.36
N SER A 182 5.14 -3.35 -0.99
CA SER A 182 4.21 -3.29 -2.11
C SER A 182 4.98 -3.26 -3.43
N GLU A 183 4.33 -3.75 -4.47
CA GLU A 183 4.83 -3.60 -5.83
C GLU A 183 4.98 -2.11 -6.17
N LYS A 184 6.05 -1.79 -6.91
CA LYS A 184 6.28 -0.43 -7.39
C LYS A 184 5.39 -0.17 -8.61
N GLU A 185 4.56 0.85 -8.55
CA GLU A 185 3.72 1.31 -9.66
C GLU A 185 4.56 2.02 -10.74
N ASP A 186 5.42 1.27 -11.41
CA ASP A 186 6.29 1.74 -12.50
C ASP A 186 6.41 0.61 -13.52
N ALA A 187 5.99 0.85 -14.76
CA ALA A 187 6.05 -0.14 -15.85
C ALA A 187 7.47 -0.69 -16.13
N ARG A 188 8.51 -0.06 -15.57
CA ARG A 188 9.91 -0.52 -15.66
C ARG A 188 10.30 -1.44 -14.51
N ALA A 189 9.45 -1.59 -13.51
CA ALA A 189 9.66 -2.50 -12.39
C ALA A 189 9.03 -3.86 -12.72
N THR A 190 9.74 -4.93 -12.38
CA THR A 190 9.28 -6.29 -12.59
C THR A 190 9.53 -7.10 -11.32
N VAL A 191 8.49 -7.72 -10.79
CA VAL A 191 8.60 -8.68 -9.69
C VAL A 191 9.00 -10.02 -10.27
N LEU A 192 10.12 -10.56 -9.83
CA LEU A 192 10.64 -11.86 -10.30
C LEU A 192 10.20 -13.00 -9.39
N LEU A 193 10.22 -12.77 -8.08
CA LEU A 193 9.81 -13.73 -7.07
C LEU A 193 8.79 -13.10 -6.13
N SER A 194 7.78 -13.87 -5.75
CA SER A 194 6.78 -13.45 -4.78
C SER A 194 6.58 -14.47 -3.67
N ALA A 195 6.16 -14.01 -2.49
CA ALA A 195 5.67 -14.87 -1.45
C ALA A 195 4.21 -15.26 -1.75
N PRO A 196 3.86 -16.56 -1.71
CA PRO A 196 2.48 -17.00 -1.88
C PRO A 196 1.61 -16.45 -0.74
N PRO A 197 0.31 -16.17 -0.99
CA PRO A 197 -0.61 -15.78 0.07
C PRO A 197 -0.64 -16.84 1.18
N LYS A 198 -0.81 -16.40 2.42
CA LYS A 198 -1.07 -17.29 3.54
C LYS A 198 -2.53 -17.71 3.52
N GLU A 199 -2.83 -18.92 4.02
CA GLU A 199 -4.21 -19.35 4.19
C GLU A 199 -4.98 -18.36 5.09
N GLY A 200 -6.10 -17.86 4.60
CA GLY A 200 -6.89 -16.82 5.26
C GLY A 200 -6.44 -15.37 5.00
N ASP A 201 -5.39 -15.15 4.20
CA ASP A 201 -5.03 -13.79 3.77
C ASP A 201 -6.13 -13.20 2.87
N LEU A 202 -6.36 -11.91 3.03
CA LEU A 202 -7.15 -11.14 2.09
C LEU A 202 -6.35 -10.96 0.80
N VAL A 203 -6.88 -11.46 -0.30
CA VAL A 203 -6.28 -11.30 -1.64
C VAL A 203 -7.21 -10.40 -2.44
N ALA A 204 -6.69 -9.31 -2.95
CA ALA A 204 -7.47 -8.35 -3.71
C ALA A 204 -7.80 -8.90 -5.11
N ASP A 205 -6.78 -9.42 -5.78
CA ASP A 205 -6.81 -10.06 -7.09
C ASP A 205 -5.51 -10.86 -7.30
N ASP A 206 -5.37 -11.53 -8.43
CA ASP A 206 -4.18 -12.35 -8.76
C ASP A 206 -2.89 -11.51 -8.89
N SER A 207 -3.00 -10.21 -9.09
CA SER A 207 -1.86 -9.28 -9.15
C SER A 207 -1.42 -8.79 -7.76
N ASP A 208 -2.21 -9.04 -6.70
CA ASP A 208 -1.87 -8.66 -5.33
C ASP A 208 -0.85 -9.64 -4.72
N VAL A 209 0.40 -9.46 -5.08
CA VAL A 209 1.51 -10.31 -4.64
C VAL A 209 2.40 -9.57 -3.63
N ASP A 210 3.01 -10.32 -2.72
CA ASP A 210 4.07 -9.79 -1.85
C ASP A 210 5.43 -9.98 -2.56
N PRO A 211 6.07 -8.91 -3.04
CA PRO A 211 7.35 -9.03 -3.74
C PRO A 211 8.45 -9.56 -2.84
N VAL A 212 9.22 -10.53 -3.33
CA VAL A 212 10.41 -11.07 -2.66
C VAL A 212 11.68 -10.65 -3.40
N LEU A 213 11.68 -10.71 -4.72
CA LEU A 213 12.74 -10.19 -5.57
C LEU A 213 12.11 -9.37 -6.69
N ALA A 214 12.52 -8.12 -6.81
CA ALA A 214 12.10 -7.22 -7.87
C ALA A 214 13.29 -6.50 -8.49
N VAL A 215 13.17 -6.15 -9.77
CA VAL A 215 14.18 -5.40 -10.52
C VAL A 215 13.52 -4.24 -11.24
N TRP A 216 14.26 -3.14 -11.42
CA TRP A 216 13.80 -2.04 -12.24
C TRP A 216 14.97 -1.24 -12.81
N ARG A 217 14.71 -0.51 -13.88
CA ARG A 217 15.66 0.43 -14.46
C ARG A 217 15.56 1.80 -13.80
N TYR A 218 16.71 2.35 -13.41
CA TYR A 218 16.81 3.72 -12.90
C TYR A 218 17.92 4.46 -13.64
N GLY A 219 17.55 5.43 -14.46
CA GLY A 219 18.50 6.09 -15.35
C GLY A 219 19.15 5.11 -16.35
N LEU A 220 20.46 5.07 -16.37
CA LEU A 220 21.24 4.14 -17.22
C LEU A 220 21.53 2.80 -16.53
N GLY A 221 21.29 2.70 -15.22
CA GLY A 221 21.55 1.51 -14.43
C GLY A 221 20.29 0.68 -14.17
N ALA A 222 20.49 -0.41 -13.45
CA ALA A 222 19.43 -1.25 -12.93
C ALA A 222 19.55 -1.37 -11.40
N THR A 223 18.47 -1.69 -10.75
CA THR A 223 18.39 -1.90 -9.31
C THR A 223 17.66 -3.21 -9.04
N ALA A 224 18.12 -3.97 -8.07
CA ALA A 224 17.42 -5.14 -7.56
C ALA A 224 17.10 -4.94 -6.07
N ALA A 225 15.91 -5.34 -5.65
CA ALA A 225 15.51 -5.39 -4.25
C ALA A 225 15.12 -6.81 -3.88
N PHE A 226 15.74 -7.31 -2.80
CA PHE A 226 15.41 -8.60 -2.21
C PHE A 226 14.90 -8.37 -0.79
N THR A 227 13.67 -8.76 -0.51
CA THR A 227 12.99 -8.42 0.74
C THR A 227 13.20 -9.42 1.87
N SER A 228 14.02 -10.44 1.66
CA SER A 228 14.48 -11.37 2.68
C SER A 228 15.96 -11.13 3.00
N ASP A 229 16.64 -12.10 3.59
CA ASP A 229 18.09 -12.05 3.81
C ASP A 229 18.83 -13.15 3.04
N LEU A 230 20.12 -12.95 2.87
CA LEU A 230 21.05 -13.92 2.28
C LEU A 230 22.03 -14.43 3.34
N THR A 231 21.53 -14.62 4.55
CA THR A 231 22.27 -15.14 5.72
C THR A 231 21.67 -16.46 6.21
N ASP A 232 22.14 -16.98 7.32
CA ASP A 232 21.63 -18.22 7.94
C ASP A 232 20.40 -18.02 8.84
N ASP A 233 19.77 -16.85 8.82
CA ASP A 233 18.48 -16.65 9.51
C ASP A 233 17.31 -17.00 8.56
N TRP A 234 16.82 -16.07 7.77
CA TRP A 234 15.68 -16.32 6.87
C TRP A 234 16.10 -17.02 5.58
N GLY A 235 17.32 -16.76 5.11
CA GLY A 235 17.89 -17.33 3.89
C GLY A 235 18.75 -18.59 4.10
N LYS A 236 18.65 -19.26 5.24
CA LYS A 236 19.53 -20.40 5.60
C LYS A 236 19.55 -21.55 4.58
N ASP A 237 18.45 -21.78 3.87
CA ASP A 237 18.38 -22.81 2.84
C ASP A 237 18.96 -22.30 1.51
N TRP A 238 18.91 -20.98 1.28
CA TRP A 238 19.48 -20.32 0.11
C TRP A 238 21.01 -20.33 0.13
N VAL A 239 21.63 -19.98 1.25
CA VAL A 239 23.11 -19.97 1.36
C VAL A 239 23.73 -21.36 1.21
N LYS A 240 22.95 -22.42 1.38
CA LYS A 240 23.36 -23.83 1.19
C LYS A 240 22.97 -24.40 -0.17
N TRP A 241 22.22 -23.65 -0.96
CA TRP A 241 21.71 -24.09 -2.25
C TRP A 241 22.80 -24.04 -3.32
N GLU A 242 22.90 -25.07 -4.14
CA GLU A 242 23.97 -25.23 -5.16
C GLU A 242 24.00 -24.03 -6.16
N GLN A 243 22.83 -23.47 -6.50
CA GLN A 243 22.74 -22.34 -7.45
C GLN A 243 22.80 -20.96 -6.76
N PHE A 244 23.05 -20.89 -5.45
CA PHE A 244 23.11 -19.62 -4.70
C PHE A 244 24.17 -18.67 -5.29
N GLN A 245 25.37 -19.17 -5.54
CA GLN A 245 26.44 -18.35 -6.12
C GLN A 245 26.10 -17.87 -7.53
N GLN A 246 25.43 -18.70 -8.32
CA GLN A 246 24.94 -18.34 -9.65
C GLN A 246 23.93 -17.19 -9.54
N LEU A 247 22.91 -17.28 -8.68
CA LEU A 247 21.92 -16.25 -8.47
C LEU A 247 22.57 -14.90 -8.07
N VAL A 248 23.45 -14.92 -7.07
CA VAL A 248 24.14 -13.71 -6.60
C VAL A 248 24.99 -13.07 -7.72
N THR A 249 25.67 -13.91 -8.50
CA THR A 249 26.46 -13.41 -9.65
C THR A 249 25.56 -12.79 -10.71
N GLN A 250 24.43 -13.42 -11.04
CA GLN A 250 23.48 -12.89 -12.02
C GLN A 250 22.82 -11.58 -11.55
N MET A 251 22.47 -11.48 -10.26
CA MET A 251 21.97 -10.24 -9.65
C MET A 251 23.01 -9.12 -9.74
N THR A 252 24.24 -9.38 -9.34
CA THR A 252 25.30 -8.35 -9.37
C THR A 252 25.64 -7.92 -10.80
N THR A 253 25.66 -8.83 -11.74
CA THR A 253 25.90 -8.53 -13.17
C THR A 253 24.76 -7.69 -13.76
N LYS A 254 23.51 -7.88 -13.32
CA LYS A 254 22.37 -7.13 -13.81
C LYS A 254 22.38 -5.67 -13.36
N VAL A 255 22.90 -5.39 -12.16
CA VAL A 255 22.91 -4.05 -11.56
C VAL A 255 24.23 -3.30 -11.75
N SER A 256 25.23 -3.95 -12.33
CA SER A 256 26.51 -3.33 -12.73
C SER A 256 26.40 -2.69 -14.11
#